data_4b37562f304750f3bed713a344f02cf2
#
_entry.id   4b37562f304750f3bed713a344f02cf2
#
_cell.length_a   1.000
_cell.length_b   1.000
_cell.length_c   1.000
_cell.angle_alpha   90.00
_cell.angle_beta   90.00
_cell.angle_gamma   90.00
#
_symmetry.space_group_name_H-M   'P 1'
#
loop_
_entity.id
_entity.type
_entity.pdbx_description
1 polymer ?
#
loop_
_entity_poly.entity_id
_entity_poly.type
_entity_poly.pdbx_seq_one_letter_code
_entity_poly.pdbx_strand_id
1 'polypeptide(L)'
;GTGLGLAMDYGFARQSYGHINVYSEVGQGTTIRLYLPRSPEEVATAENASVLHIQPQIGNESILVVEDDELVRNYVISQLEFMGYKVISASNGSEAMEIIQSDADIDLLFTDVVMPGGMSGRELSDKAQRIRPQLKVLFTSGYTENSIVHHGRLDPGVMLLSKPYSRDELSTKIRKSLQ
;
A
#
# COMPACT_ATOMS: atom_id res chain seq x y z
N GLY A 1 21.10 3.44 1.11
CA GLY A 1 19.98 3.26 0.19
C GLY A 1 20.43 2.60 -1.10
N THR A 2 19.58 1.84 -1.75
CA THR A 2 19.87 1.05 -2.97
C THR A 2 20.05 1.90 -4.24
N GLY A 3 19.93 3.24 -4.16
CA GLY A 3 20.05 4.17 -5.28
C GLY A 3 18.90 4.11 -6.31
N LEU A 4 17.86 3.28 -6.07
CA LEU A 4 16.77 3.04 -7.01
C LEU A 4 15.62 4.05 -6.89
N GLY A 5 15.52 4.81 -5.79
CA GLY A 5 14.41 5.75 -5.56
C GLY A 5 14.23 6.76 -6.69
N LEU A 6 15.28 7.47 -7.05
CA LEU A 6 15.22 8.49 -8.11
C LEU A 6 14.92 7.89 -9.49
N ALA A 7 15.34 6.65 -9.76
CA ALA A 7 15.00 5.95 -11.00
C ALA A 7 13.50 5.61 -11.09
N MET A 8 12.87 5.30 -9.95
CA MET A 8 11.42 5.07 -9.85
C MET A 8 10.65 6.38 -10.05
N ASP A 9 11.09 7.47 -9.39
CA ASP A 9 10.50 8.80 -9.55
C ASP A 9 10.58 9.27 -11.01
N TYR A 10 11.69 9.01 -11.69
CA TYR A 10 11.84 9.28 -13.11
C TYR A 10 10.89 8.45 -13.96
N GLY A 11 10.76 7.15 -13.67
CA GLY A 11 9.81 6.25 -14.33
C GLY A 11 8.37 6.72 -14.17
N PHE A 12 7.96 7.08 -12.94
CA PHE A 12 6.64 7.65 -12.66
C PHE A 12 6.38 8.94 -13.44
N ALA A 13 7.33 9.90 -13.39
CA ALA A 13 7.20 11.15 -14.13
C ALA A 13 6.98 10.91 -15.63
N ARG A 14 7.74 10.00 -16.24
CA ARG A 14 7.62 9.64 -17.67
C ARG A 14 6.30 8.97 -18.01
N GLN A 15 5.84 8.03 -17.19
CA GLN A 15 4.54 7.36 -17.37
C GLN A 15 3.37 8.34 -17.24
N SER A 16 3.53 9.35 -16.38
CA SER A 16 2.54 10.41 -16.20
C SER A 16 2.66 11.55 -17.22
N TYR A 17 3.40 11.35 -18.33
CA TYR A 17 3.71 12.39 -19.33
C TYR A 17 4.34 13.64 -18.72
N GLY A 18 4.97 13.49 -17.58
CA GLY A 18 5.65 14.55 -16.86
C GLY A 18 7.15 14.59 -17.13
N HIS A 19 7.82 15.46 -16.40
CA HIS A 19 9.27 15.65 -16.46
C HIS A 19 9.85 15.87 -15.07
N ILE A 20 11.04 15.35 -14.81
CA ILE A 20 11.77 15.56 -13.56
C ILE A 20 13.13 16.23 -13.85
N ASN A 21 13.42 17.27 -13.10
CA ASN A 21 14.70 17.95 -13.10
C ASN A 21 15.38 17.79 -11.74
N VAL A 22 16.64 17.43 -11.75
CA VAL A 22 17.48 17.33 -10.56
C VAL A 22 18.62 18.33 -10.69
N TYR A 23 18.75 19.20 -9.70
CA TYR A 23 19.88 20.11 -9.53
C TYR A 23 20.55 19.81 -8.20
N SER A 24 21.85 19.55 -8.22
CA SER A 24 22.62 19.26 -7.02
C SER A 24 23.97 19.95 -7.08
N GLU A 25 24.32 20.60 -5.97
CA GLU A 25 25.60 21.30 -5.81
C GLU A 25 26.20 20.92 -4.47
N VAL A 26 27.49 20.58 -4.48
CA VAL A 26 28.21 20.15 -3.27
C VAL A 26 28.21 21.29 -2.24
N GLY A 27 27.72 20.99 -1.03
CA GLY A 27 27.59 21.96 0.05
C GLY A 27 26.35 22.87 0.00
N GLN A 28 25.58 22.86 -1.10
CA GLN A 28 24.34 23.64 -1.26
C GLN A 28 23.08 22.76 -1.17
N GLY A 29 23.26 21.44 -1.31
CA GLY A 29 22.18 20.47 -1.26
C GLY A 29 21.66 20.06 -2.64
N THR A 30 20.47 19.40 -2.66
CA THR A 30 19.85 18.89 -3.87
C THR A 30 18.43 19.40 -3.99
N THR A 31 18.06 19.92 -5.16
CA THR A 31 16.71 20.32 -5.52
C THR A 31 16.17 19.39 -6.58
N ILE A 32 15.01 18.79 -6.31
CA ILE A 32 14.29 17.95 -7.27
C ILE A 32 13.00 18.68 -7.64
N ARG A 33 12.74 18.85 -8.95
CA ARG A 33 11.53 19.46 -9.46
C ARG A 33 10.79 18.45 -10.33
N LEU A 34 9.58 18.10 -9.92
CA LEU A 34 8.68 17.23 -10.65
C LEU A 34 7.63 18.10 -11.35
N TYR A 35 7.52 17.97 -12.66
CA TYR A 35 6.51 18.61 -13.50
C TYR A 35 5.54 17.55 -13.98
N LEU A 36 4.28 17.69 -13.63
CA LEU A 36 3.21 16.81 -14.10
C LEU A 36 2.27 17.60 -15.01
N PRO A 37 1.72 17.01 -16.08
CA PRO A 37 0.70 17.66 -16.88
C PRO A 37 -0.52 17.96 -16.01
N ARG A 38 -1.17 19.10 -16.25
CA ARG A 38 -2.44 19.41 -15.61
C ARG A 38 -3.48 18.44 -16.16
N SER A 39 -4.29 17.83 -15.27
CA SER A 39 -5.46 17.06 -15.72
C SER A 39 -6.38 18.00 -16.53
N PRO A 40 -6.83 17.57 -17.73
CA PRO A 40 -7.81 18.32 -18.50
C PRO A 40 -9.22 18.30 -17.87
N GLU A 41 -9.46 17.40 -16.91
CA GLU A 41 -10.69 17.39 -16.15
C GLU A 41 -10.77 18.69 -15.34
N GLU A 42 -11.82 19.48 -15.59
CA GLU A 42 -12.15 20.61 -14.74
C GLU A 42 -12.23 20.10 -13.30
N VAL A 43 -11.43 20.70 -12.42
CA VAL A 43 -11.62 20.51 -10.99
C VAL A 43 -13.06 20.96 -10.72
N ALA A 44 -13.99 20.00 -10.59
CA ALA A 44 -15.32 20.29 -10.11
C ALA A 44 -15.11 21.08 -8.83
N THR A 45 -15.43 22.39 -8.88
CA THR A 45 -15.42 23.22 -7.69
C THR A 45 -16.25 22.49 -6.66
N ALA A 46 -15.81 22.49 -5.41
CA ALA A 46 -16.41 21.71 -4.33
C ALA A 46 -17.94 21.91 -4.15
N GLU A 47 -18.52 22.87 -4.88
CA GLU A 47 -19.95 23.16 -4.93
C GLU A 47 -20.73 22.31 -5.96
N ASN A 48 -20.05 21.66 -6.95
CA ASN A 48 -20.66 20.81 -7.97
C ASN A 48 -20.21 19.36 -7.96
N ALA A 49 -19.43 18.97 -6.97
CA ALA A 49 -19.36 17.57 -6.62
C ALA A 49 -20.76 17.19 -6.11
N SER A 50 -21.66 16.92 -7.05
CA SER A 50 -22.72 15.96 -6.79
C SER A 50 -21.99 14.77 -6.21
N VAL A 51 -22.05 14.66 -4.88
CA VAL A 51 -21.65 13.49 -4.15
C VAL A 51 -22.40 12.37 -4.86
N LEU A 52 -21.74 11.75 -5.87
CA LEU A 52 -22.04 10.38 -6.14
C LEU A 52 -21.89 9.78 -4.75
N HIS A 53 -23.02 9.56 -4.09
CA HIS A 53 -23.12 8.66 -2.96
C HIS A 53 -22.68 7.30 -3.49
N ILE A 54 -21.37 7.12 -3.66
CA ILE A 54 -20.78 5.85 -3.39
C ILE A 54 -21.15 5.69 -1.92
N GLN A 55 -22.24 4.99 -1.67
CA GLN A 55 -22.52 4.51 -0.33
C GLN A 55 -21.20 3.86 0.07
N PRO A 56 -20.51 4.36 1.11
CA PRO A 56 -19.34 3.68 1.59
C PRO A 56 -19.84 2.26 1.82
N GLN A 57 -19.29 1.30 1.11
CA GLN A 57 -19.52 -0.09 1.46
C GLN A 57 -18.92 -0.20 2.84
N ILE A 58 -19.79 -0.07 3.85
CA ILE A 58 -19.39 0.02 5.24
C ILE A 58 -18.81 -1.35 5.56
N GLY A 59 -17.49 -1.43 5.47
CA GLY A 59 -16.75 -2.54 6.02
C GLY A 59 -16.82 -2.41 7.53
N ASN A 60 -17.08 -3.50 8.22
CA ASN A 60 -16.97 -3.58 9.67
C ASN A 60 -15.84 -4.53 10.09
N GLU A 61 -15.17 -5.08 9.09
CA GLU A 61 -14.07 -6.02 9.27
C GLU A 61 -12.84 -5.30 9.84
N SER A 62 -12.01 -6.06 10.55
CA SER A 62 -10.78 -5.58 11.18
C SER A 62 -9.58 -5.90 10.31
N ILE A 63 -8.81 -4.88 9.94
CA ILE A 63 -7.65 -4.99 9.05
C ILE A 63 -6.37 -4.65 9.84
N LEU A 64 -5.42 -5.58 9.88
CA LEU A 64 -4.08 -5.32 10.37
C LEU A 64 -3.22 -4.80 9.22
N VAL A 65 -2.81 -3.53 9.30
CA VAL A 65 -1.92 -2.85 8.35
C VAL A 65 -0.49 -2.93 8.84
N VAL A 66 0.41 -3.48 8.01
CA VAL A 66 1.84 -3.58 8.31
C VAL A 66 2.65 -2.90 7.21
N GLU A 67 3.26 -1.78 7.55
CA GLU A 67 4.00 -0.90 6.63
C GLU A 67 5.09 -0.19 7.44
N ASP A 68 6.32 -0.19 6.99
CA ASP A 68 7.46 0.41 7.69
C ASP A 68 7.50 1.94 7.53
N ASP A 69 7.12 2.46 6.36
CA ASP A 69 7.03 3.90 6.14
C ASP A 69 5.80 4.48 6.85
N GLU A 70 6.06 5.39 7.81
CA GLU A 70 5.02 6.01 8.63
C GLU A 70 4.02 6.82 7.80
N LEU A 71 4.47 7.53 6.76
CA LEU A 71 3.60 8.35 5.91
C LEU A 71 2.67 7.47 5.07
N VAL A 72 3.22 6.40 4.51
CA VAL A 72 2.45 5.42 3.73
C VAL A 72 1.46 4.70 4.63
N ARG A 73 1.91 4.25 5.82
CA ARG A 73 1.05 3.59 6.82
C ARG A 73 -0.13 4.47 7.22
N ASN A 74 0.12 5.74 7.59
CA ASN A 74 -0.92 6.68 7.99
C ASN A 74 -1.89 6.99 6.85
N TYR A 75 -1.39 7.10 5.61
CA TYR A 75 -2.24 7.24 4.44
C TYR A 75 -3.18 6.04 4.27
N VAL A 76 -2.66 4.81 4.31
CA VAL A 76 -3.46 3.59 4.18
C VAL A 76 -4.51 3.50 5.28
N ILE A 77 -4.13 3.75 6.53
CA ILE A 77 -5.05 3.76 7.68
C ILE A 77 -6.21 4.72 7.41
N SER A 78 -5.91 5.96 7.03
CA SER A 78 -6.95 6.98 6.77
C SER A 78 -7.91 6.57 5.65
N GLN A 79 -7.43 5.88 4.61
CA GLN A 79 -8.27 5.39 3.53
C GLN A 79 -9.19 4.25 3.99
N LEU A 80 -8.67 3.30 4.77
CA LEU A 80 -9.43 2.16 5.27
C LEU A 80 -10.50 2.60 6.30
N GLU A 81 -10.14 3.50 7.21
CA GLU A 81 -11.09 4.08 8.18
C GLU A 81 -12.20 4.87 7.47
N PHE A 82 -11.86 5.64 6.43
CA PHE A 82 -12.85 6.31 5.60
C PHE A 82 -13.83 5.33 4.93
N MET A 83 -13.38 4.13 4.59
CA MET A 83 -14.22 3.05 4.04
C MET A 83 -14.98 2.27 5.13
N GLY A 84 -14.82 2.63 6.41
CA GLY A 84 -15.55 2.05 7.54
C GLY A 84 -14.91 0.82 8.18
N TYR A 85 -13.70 0.43 7.77
CA TYR A 85 -12.97 -0.67 8.38
C TYR A 85 -12.41 -0.29 9.76
N LYS A 86 -12.31 -1.27 10.64
CA LYS A 86 -11.49 -1.13 11.86
C LYS A 86 -10.04 -1.39 11.50
N VAL A 87 -9.13 -0.52 11.91
CA VAL A 87 -7.72 -0.64 11.55
C VAL A 87 -6.87 -0.80 12.80
N ILE A 88 -6.03 -1.84 12.78
CA ILE A 88 -4.92 -2.04 13.69
C ILE A 88 -3.66 -1.88 12.87
N SER A 89 -2.61 -1.27 13.40
CA SER A 89 -1.39 -1.03 12.63
C SER A 89 -0.14 -1.52 13.34
N ALA A 90 0.85 -1.91 12.55
CA ALA A 90 2.19 -2.25 12.99
C ALA A 90 3.23 -1.65 12.04
N SER A 91 4.37 -1.26 12.58
CA SER A 91 5.47 -0.68 11.82
C SER A 91 6.45 -1.71 11.25
N ASN A 92 6.34 -2.97 11.68
CA ASN A 92 7.22 -4.06 11.27
C ASN A 92 6.58 -5.42 11.57
N GLY A 93 7.22 -6.48 11.04
CA GLY A 93 6.71 -7.85 11.18
C GLY A 93 6.72 -8.38 12.62
N SER A 94 7.61 -7.90 13.50
CA SER A 94 7.66 -8.34 14.91
C SER A 94 6.49 -7.81 15.69
N GLU A 95 6.20 -6.52 15.57
CA GLU A 95 5.03 -5.86 16.16
C GLU A 95 3.73 -6.50 15.65
N ALA A 96 3.66 -6.75 14.35
CA ALA A 96 2.52 -7.45 13.74
C ALA A 96 2.31 -8.85 14.33
N MET A 97 3.39 -9.61 14.57
CA MET A 97 3.30 -10.94 15.17
C MET A 97 2.78 -10.90 16.60
N GLU A 98 3.15 -9.90 17.41
CA GLU A 98 2.59 -9.72 18.76
C GLU A 98 1.08 -9.50 18.73
N ILE A 99 0.61 -8.67 17.77
CA ILE A 99 -0.82 -8.43 17.55
C ILE A 99 -1.53 -9.71 17.07
N ILE A 100 -0.94 -10.46 16.14
CA ILE A 100 -1.51 -11.71 15.62
C ILE A 100 -1.61 -12.79 16.70
N GLN A 101 -0.69 -12.80 17.66
CA GLN A 101 -0.67 -13.75 18.80
C GLN A 101 -1.62 -13.35 19.92
N SER A 102 -2.07 -12.10 19.97
CA SER A 102 -3.05 -11.61 20.95
C SER A 102 -4.48 -12.09 20.60
N ASP A 103 -5.45 -11.71 21.43
CA ASP A 103 -6.89 -11.96 21.19
C ASP A 103 -7.52 -10.93 20.23
N ALA A 104 -6.73 -10.11 19.53
CA ALA A 104 -7.24 -9.13 18.59
C ALA A 104 -8.04 -9.80 17.46
N ASP A 105 -9.21 -9.25 17.15
CA ASP A 105 -10.00 -9.67 16.00
C ASP A 105 -9.38 -9.11 14.72
N ILE A 106 -8.96 -9.99 13.79
CA ILE A 106 -8.29 -9.63 12.54
C ILE A 106 -8.85 -10.49 11.41
N ASP A 107 -9.51 -9.86 10.46
CA ASP A 107 -10.08 -10.51 9.28
C ASP A 107 -9.11 -10.53 8.10
N LEU A 108 -8.27 -9.50 8.00
CA LEU A 108 -7.33 -9.33 6.90
C LEU A 108 -5.98 -8.80 7.39
N LEU A 109 -4.90 -9.42 6.96
CA LEU A 109 -3.54 -8.89 7.03
C LEU A 109 -3.23 -8.14 5.71
N PHE A 110 -3.00 -6.83 5.81
CA PHE A 110 -2.56 -5.98 4.71
C PHE A 110 -1.11 -5.60 4.96
N THR A 111 -0.17 -6.11 4.16
CA THR A 111 1.26 -5.98 4.43
C THR A 111 2.08 -5.65 3.19
N ASP A 112 3.11 -4.79 3.35
CA ASP A 112 4.15 -4.69 2.32
C ASP A 112 4.91 -6.03 2.22
N VAL A 113 5.33 -6.37 1.02
CA VAL A 113 6.16 -7.56 0.76
C VAL A 113 7.57 -7.38 1.29
N VAL A 114 8.15 -6.19 1.07
CA VAL A 114 9.53 -5.87 1.39
C VAL A 114 9.58 -4.86 2.52
N MET A 115 9.86 -5.32 3.71
CA MET A 115 10.09 -4.47 4.87
C MET A 115 11.55 -4.55 5.30
N PRO A 116 12.28 -3.42 5.40
CA PRO A 116 13.68 -3.41 5.81
C PRO A 116 13.84 -3.80 7.29
N GLY A 117 14.98 -4.40 7.61
CA GLY A 117 15.39 -4.58 9.00
C GLY A 117 14.79 -5.77 9.75
N GLY A 118 14.22 -6.77 9.05
CA GLY A 118 13.70 -7.93 9.76
C GLY A 118 12.85 -8.87 8.91
N MET A 119 11.70 -9.23 9.43
CA MET A 119 10.78 -10.16 8.80
C MET A 119 10.11 -9.53 7.59
N SER A 120 10.19 -10.17 6.42
CA SER A 120 9.45 -9.79 5.22
C SER A 120 7.94 -10.02 5.38
N GLY A 121 7.12 -9.33 4.56
CA GLY A 121 5.68 -9.57 4.58
C GLY A 121 5.30 -11.00 4.23
N ARG A 122 6.10 -11.68 3.38
CA ARG A 122 5.89 -13.09 3.07
C ARG A 122 6.11 -13.98 4.29
N GLU A 123 7.25 -13.82 4.99
CA GLU A 123 7.54 -14.57 6.21
C GLU A 123 6.50 -14.30 7.30
N LEU A 124 6.05 -13.03 7.41
CA LEU A 124 4.98 -12.65 8.32
C LEU A 124 3.68 -13.40 7.99
N SER A 125 3.27 -13.40 6.73
CA SER A 125 2.08 -14.11 6.26
C SER A 125 2.15 -15.61 6.58
N ASP A 126 3.26 -16.26 6.26
CA ASP A 126 3.46 -17.70 6.49
C ASP A 126 3.35 -18.06 7.99
N LYS A 127 3.92 -17.23 8.87
CA LYS A 127 3.83 -17.40 10.33
C LYS A 127 2.42 -17.09 10.84
N ALA A 128 1.80 -16.03 10.34
CA ALA A 128 0.45 -15.62 10.70
C ALA A 128 -0.58 -16.72 10.38
N GLN A 129 -0.51 -17.30 9.19
CA GLN A 129 -1.43 -18.36 8.76
C GLN A 129 -1.22 -19.69 9.49
N ARG A 130 -0.03 -19.95 10.06
CA ARG A 130 0.17 -21.11 10.97
C ARG A 130 -0.56 -20.95 12.30
N ILE A 131 -0.72 -19.70 12.78
CA ILE A 131 -1.42 -19.38 14.02
C ILE A 131 -2.92 -19.21 13.76
N ARG A 132 -3.26 -18.52 12.67
CA ARG A 132 -4.62 -18.20 12.23
C ARG A 132 -4.84 -18.68 10.78
N PRO A 133 -5.18 -19.97 10.57
CA PRO A 133 -5.28 -20.53 9.21
C PRO A 133 -6.33 -19.87 8.31
N GLN A 134 -7.33 -19.20 8.89
CA GLN A 134 -8.37 -18.48 8.15
C GLN A 134 -8.03 -17.02 7.87
N LEU A 135 -6.89 -16.51 8.36
CA LEU A 135 -6.48 -15.14 8.16
C LEU A 135 -6.19 -14.90 6.67
N LYS A 136 -6.94 -13.99 6.10
CA LYS A 136 -6.77 -13.56 4.71
C LYS A 136 -5.60 -12.59 4.60
N VAL A 137 -4.91 -12.59 3.47
CA VAL A 137 -3.72 -11.77 3.27
C VAL A 137 -3.80 -11.03 1.94
N LEU A 138 -3.55 -9.71 2.00
CA LEU A 138 -3.36 -8.86 0.84
C LEU A 138 -1.97 -8.22 0.94
N PHE A 139 -1.13 -8.53 -0.03
CA PHE A 139 0.20 -7.93 -0.14
C PHE A 139 0.17 -6.62 -0.90
N THR A 140 1.08 -5.71 -0.55
CA THR A 140 1.39 -4.53 -1.37
C THR A 140 2.86 -4.56 -1.78
N SER A 141 3.18 -4.01 -2.96
CA SER A 141 4.56 -3.92 -3.40
C SER A 141 4.77 -2.73 -4.33
N GLY A 142 5.85 -1.98 -4.11
CA GLY A 142 6.34 -0.94 -5.02
C GLY A 142 7.17 -1.48 -6.19
N TYR A 143 7.54 -2.75 -6.15
CA TYR A 143 8.29 -3.43 -7.21
C TYR A 143 7.38 -4.35 -8.00
N THR A 144 7.55 -4.36 -9.33
CA THR A 144 6.89 -5.32 -10.21
C THR A 144 7.14 -6.76 -9.72
N GLU A 145 6.09 -7.47 -9.48
CA GLU A 145 5.85 -8.92 -9.31
C GLU A 145 7.00 -9.87 -8.89
N ASN A 146 8.28 -9.49 -9.06
CA ASN A 146 9.43 -10.38 -8.89
C ASN A 146 9.70 -10.85 -7.45
N SER A 147 9.18 -10.17 -6.43
CA SER A 147 9.42 -10.50 -5.00
C SER A 147 8.46 -11.56 -4.44
N ILE A 148 7.34 -11.81 -5.11
CA ILE A 148 6.34 -12.83 -4.74
C ILE A 148 6.25 -13.93 -5.81
N VAL A 149 7.09 -13.83 -6.83
CA VAL A 149 7.03 -14.66 -8.01
C VAL A 149 8.13 -15.71 -7.94
N HIS A 150 7.79 -16.96 -7.64
CA HIS A 150 8.62 -18.09 -7.98
C HIS A 150 8.46 -18.41 -9.47
N HIS A 151 9.56 -18.30 -10.26
CA HIS A 151 9.59 -18.61 -11.70
C HIS A 151 8.63 -17.77 -12.58
N GLY A 152 8.40 -16.49 -12.26
CA GLY A 152 7.62 -15.59 -13.12
C GLY A 152 6.09 -15.70 -12.96
N ARG A 153 5.57 -16.35 -11.90
CA ARG A 153 4.14 -16.43 -11.60
C ARG A 153 3.88 -16.17 -10.12
N LEU A 154 2.83 -15.39 -9.83
CA LEU A 154 2.27 -15.30 -8.49
C LEU A 154 1.87 -16.69 -8.01
N ASP A 155 2.22 -17.03 -6.77
CA ASP A 155 1.73 -18.28 -6.18
C ASP A 155 0.19 -18.30 -6.24
N PRO A 156 -0.44 -19.43 -6.57
CA PRO A 156 -1.90 -19.54 -6.61
C PRO A 156 -2.52 -19.10 -5.28
N GLY A 157 -3.48 -18.16 -5.35
CA GLY A 157 -4.18 -17.66 -4.17
C GLY A 157 -3.57 -16.43 -3.50
N VAL A 158 -2.40 -15.96 -3.94
CA VAL A 158 -1.79 -14.72 -3.43
C VAL A 158 -2.51 -13.51 -4.02
N MET A 159 -3.00 -12.64 -3.14
CA MET A 159 -3.59 -11.36 -3.50
C MET A 159 -2.53 -10.26 -3.39
N LEU A 160 -2.30 -9.54 -4.49
CA LEU A 160 -1.32 -8.46 -4.57
C LEU A 160 -1.97 -7.16 -5.08
N LEU A 161 -1.58 -6.03 -4.47
CA LEU A 161 -1.90 -4.68 -4.90
C LEU A 161 -0.59 -3.93 -5.18
N SER A 162 -0.35 -3.54 -6.43
CA SER A 162 0.87 -2.83 -6.83
C SER A 162 0.81 -1.35 -6.47
N LYS A 163 1.86 -0.82 -5.84
CA LYS A 163 2.02 0.62 -5.58
C LYS A 163 2.56 1.32 -6.85
N PRO A 164 2.09 2.54 -7.21
CA PRO A 164 1.02 3.29 -6.55
C PRO A 164 -0.37 2.76 -6.93
N TYR A 165 -1.32 2.84 -6.02
CA TYR A 165 -2.71 2.45 -6.25
C TYR A 165 -3.69 3.56 -5.87
N SER A 166 -4.81 3.60 -6.55
CA SER A 166 -5.93 4.50 -6.25
C SER A 166 -6.79 3.95 -5.10
N ARG A 167 -7.65 4.81 -4.55
CA ARG A 167 -8.63 4.41 -3.53
C ARG A 167 -9.57 3.31 -4.04
N ASP A 168 -10.00 3.40 -5.30
CA ASP A 168 -10.93 2.44 -5.90
C ASP A 168 -10.27 1.07 -6.09
N GLU A 169 -8.99 1.03 -6.48
CA GLU A 169 -8.21 -0.21 -6.56
C GLU A 169 -8.02 -0.84 -5.18
N LEU A 170 -7.67 -0.02 -4.16
CA LEU A 170 -7.57 -0.48 -2.78
C LEU A 170 -8.90 -1.09 -2.30
N SER A 171 -10.01 -0.36 -2.45
CA SER A 171 -11.35 -0.81 -2.07
C SER A 171 -11.72 -2.13 -2.74
N THR A 172 -11.53 -2.22 -4.06
CA THR A 172 -11.84 -3.42 -4.84
C THR A 172 -11.01 -4.63 -4.39
N LYS A 173 -9.71 -4.42 -4.15
CA LYS A 173 -8.81 -5.50 -3.71
C LYS A 173 -9.12 -5.97 -2.29
N ILE A 174 -9.38 -5.06 -1.35
CA ILE A 174 -9.78 -5.39 0.02
C ILE A 174 -11.05 -6.26 -0.01
N ARG A 175 -12.09 -5.82 -0.72
CA ARG A 175 -13.35 -6.57 -0.82
C ARG A 175 -13.14 -7.96 -1.43
N LYS A 176 -12.34 -8.05 -2.49
CA LYS A 176 -12.01 -9.34 -3.09
C LYS A 176 -11.22 -10.24 -2.14
N SER A 177 -10.36 -9.67 -1.30
CA SER A 177 -9.58 -10.43 -0.33
C SER A 177 -10.41 -10.92 0.85
N LEU A 178 -11.50 -10.24 1.18
CA LEU A 178 -12.41 -10.57 2.28
C LEU A 178 -13.50 -11.60 1.90
N GLN A 179 -13.65 -11.92 0.63
CA GLN A 179 -14.55 -12.98 0.12
C GLN A 179 -13.90 -14.35 0.23
#